data_ed0919d27f5a5957812b505f2a9471a5
#
_entry.id   ed0919d27f5a5957812b505f2a9471a5
#
_cell.length_a   1.000
_cell.length_b   1.000
_cell.length_c   1.000
_cell.angle_alpha   90.00
_cell.angle_beta   90.00
_cell.angle_gamma   90.00
#
_symmetry.space_group_name_H-M   'P 1'
#
loop_
_entity.id
_entity.type
_entity.pdbx_description
1 polymer ?
#
loop_
_entity_poly.entity_id
_entity_poly.type
_entity_poly.pdbx_seq_one_letter_code
_entity_poly.pdbx_strand_id
1 'polypeptide(L)'
;MKDIVVVGGGTAGWMTAATMIKAYPKANITVYEDEQSPATGVGESTTQFFRKWLYYVGIEDEEWMKECDATYKISVQFHDFHKKGDIPWQYPFGLPRTDTYTPDMWFYKQYADKWPSDGLARDYYLAAECGARNKLPVTDNPWFNVKHNSGFHFNAVKFSAWLRDNYCLPKGIKHKKKKVNKKKLPKHDILFDCTGFKSVFNDSPWVSYEEYLPNNSAWVTRVHYDDKNEQIKPVTDCTALSSGWVWNVPTFDTIGTGYVYSDKHISDKDARNEFREHLTNNVQSDCGCYTDKLFRKLKWKTGRKEEVWKGNVVSIGLSAGFIEPLESNGLLSIHNFLLMLVRVLEDRPVHTQFMRDTFNNNCVYTFDAFASFVAMHYSLTQRDDSPYWKHVSQIKYPSHHMIQTAQINFMEESSNFGQKYQWHPLYEGLWCIMAGHNWTPFNSVIESEINFFGPTDPMLTTLERPVWDVDIDNMPTPYEYYKRTIYAD
;
A
#
# COMPACT_ATOMS: atom_id res chain seq x y z
N MET A 1 -19.52 -22.44 -13.22
CA MET A 1 -19.11 -22.71 -11.82
C MET A 1 -20.36 -22.78 -10.96
N LYS A 2 -20.55 -23.87 -10.19
CA LYS A 2 -21.77 -24.08 -9.38
C LYS A 2 -21.50 -24.02 -7.89
N ASP A 3 -20.45 -24.68 -7.44
CA ASP A 3 -20.13 -24.82 -6.02
C ASP A 3 -18.76 -24.18 -5.69
N ILE A 4 -18.76 -23.08 -4.94
CA ILE A 4 -17.59 -22.30 -4.55
C ILE A 4 -17.42 -22.42 -3.03
N VAL A 5 -16.22 -22.78 -2.61
CA VAL A 5 -15.86 -22.87 -1.19
C VAL A 5 -14.78 -21.84 -0.87
N VAL A 6 -15.01 -21.01 0.14
CA VAL A 6 -14.03 -20.08 0.69
C VAL A 6 -13.69 -20.53 2.12
N VAL A 7 -12.43 -20.73 2.41
CA VAL A 7 -11.97 -21.11 3.77
C VAL A 7 -11.16 -19.99 4.39
N GLY A 8 -11.71 -19.37 5.39
CA GLY A 8 -11.21 -18.18 6.11
C GLY A 8 -12.26 -17.08 6.14
N GLY A 9 -12.64 -16.60 7.32
CA GLY A 9 -13.67 -15.58 7.57
C GLY A 9 -13.09 -14.17 7.80
N GLY A 10 -11.83 -13.94 7.47
CA GLY A 10 -11.22 -12.61 7.51
C GLY A 10 -11.50 -11.78 6.24
N THR A 11 -10.86 -10.61 6.14
CA THR A 11 -11.04 -9.67 5.01
C THR A 11 -10.84 -10.35 3.66
N ALA A 12 -9.78 -11.15 3.48
CA ALA A 12 -9.53 -11.86 2.22
C ALA A 12 -10.69 -12.81 1.86
N GLY A 13 -11.24 -13.54 2.84
CA GLY A 13 -12.34 -14.47 2.60
C GLY A 13 -13.65 -13.77 2.22
N TRP A 14 -14.03 -12.70 2.91
CA TRP A 14 -15.27 -11.99 2.61
C TRP A 14 -15.16 -11.15 1.32
N MET A 15 -13.99 -10.57 1.02
CA MET A 15 -13.74 -9.95 -0.28
C MET A 15 -13.82 -10.97 -1.42
N THR A 16 -13.27 -12.18 -1.23
CA THR A 16 -13.39 -13.29 -2.18
C THR A 16 -14.85 -13.65 -2.40
N ALA A 17 -15.61 -13.85 -1.32
CA ALA A 17 -17.03 -14.20 -1.39
C ALA A 17 -17.86 -13.12 -2.11
N ALA A 18 -17.62 -11.83 -1.80
CA ALA A 18 -18.26 -10.69 -2.45
C ALA A 18 -17.94 -10.63 -3.95
N THR A 19 -16.68 -10.86 -4.33
CA THR A 19 -16.27 -10.89 -5.74
C THR A 19 -16.91 -12.05 -6.48
N MET A 20 -16.93 -13.24 -5.88
CA MET A 20 -17.46 -14.43 -6.52
C MET A 20 -18.98 -14.40 -6.66
N ILE A 21 -19.73 -13.87 -5.70
CA ILE A 21 -21.19 -13.74 -5.86
C ILE A 21 -21.56 -12.68 -6.91
N LYS A 22 -20.74 -11.65 -7.08
CA LYS A 22 -20.91 -10.68 -8.17
C LYS A 22 -20.64 -11.32 -9.53
N ALA A 23 -19.57 -12.09 -9.67
CA ALA A 23 -19.20 -12.78 -10.91
C ALA A 23 -20.15 -13.94 -11.26
N TYR A 24 -20.61 -14.68 -10.26
CA TYR A 24 -21.44 -15.88 -10.40
C TYR A 24 -22.69 -15.82 -9.51
N PRO A 25 -23.69 -15.00 -9.85
CA PRO A 25 -24.87 -14.79 -8.99
C PRO A 25 -25.71 -16.04 -8.69
N LYS A 26 -25.55 -17.10 -9.50
CA LYS A 26 -26.26 -18.38 -9.33
C LYS A 26 -25.42 -19.46 -8.65
N ALA A 27 -24.19 -19.17 -8.23
CA ALA A 27 -23.32 -20.14 -7.59
C ALA A 27 -23.71 -20.37 -6.12
N ASN A 28 -23.53 -21.60 -5.65
CA ASN A 28 -23.58 -21.93 -4.23
C ASN A 28 -22.26 -21.56 -3.57
N ILE A 29 -22.20 -20.43 -2.90
CA ILE A 29 -20.98 -19.98 -2.20
C ILE A 29 -21.12 -20.28 -0.72
N THR A 30 -20.11 -20.95 -0.16
CA THR A 30 -20.04 -21.20 1.29
C THR A 30 -18.72 -20.73 1.84
N VAL A 31 -18.76 -19.82 2.83
CA VAL A 31 -17.62 -19.37 3.61
C VAL A 31 -17.54 -20.20 4.89
N TYR A 32 -16.36 -20.80 5.13
CA TYR A 32 -16.04 -21.51 6.36
C TYR A 32 -15.09 -20.66 7.21
N GLU A 33 -15.46 -20.44 8.46
CA GLU A 33 -14.68 -19.65 9.41
C GLU A 33 -14.34 -20.47 10.65
N ASP A 34 -13.06 -20.47 11.02
CA ASP A 34 -12.60 -21.03 12.29
C ASP A 34 -12.64 -19.93 13.37
N GLU A 35 -13.63 -19.95 14.24
CA GLU A 35 -13.82 -18.94 15.30
C GLU A 35 -12.62 -18.83 16.27
N GLN A 36 -11.78 -19.87 16.33
CA GLN A 36 -10.56 -19.86 17.15
C GLN A 36 -9.36 -19.16 16.46
N SER A 37 -9.53 -18.69 15.24
CA SER A 37 -8.50 -17.97 14.50
C SER A 37 -8.92 -16.51 14.30
N PRO A 38 -8.66 -15.62 15.27
CA PRO A 38 -9.09 -14.23 15.20
C PRO A 38 -8.42 -13.51 14.02
N ALA A 39 -9.15 -12.58 13.42
CA ALA A 39 -8.60 -11.69 12.40
C ALA A 39 -7.45 -10.85 12.96
N THR A 40 -6.42 -10.64 12.15
CA THR A 40 -5.20 -9.92 12.56
C THR A 40 -5.27 -8.41 12.41
N GLY A 41 -6.40 -7.85 11.98
CA GLY A 41 -6.55 -6.43 11.63
C GLY A 41 -6.18 -5.45 12.75
N VAL A 42 -5.32 -4.50 12.45
CA VAL A 42 -4.86 -3.40 13.33
C VAL A 42 -5.24 -2.01 12.84
N GLY A 43 -5.88 -1.90 11.73
CA GLY A 43 -6.07 -0.75 10.85
C GLY A 43 -5.43 -1.09 9.51
N GLU A 44 -6.21 -0.98 8.45
CA GLU A 44 -5.74 -1.23 7.09
C GLU A 44 -5.61 0.10 6.36
N SER A 45 -4.56 0.18 5.57
CA SER A 45 -4.35 1.23 4.61
C SER A 45 -4.38 0.64 3.20
N THR A 46 -5.03 1.33 2.27
CA THR A 46 -5.13 0.87 0.88
C THR A 46 -4.44 1.84 -0.09
N THR A 47 -4.19 1.36 -1.29
CA THR A 47 -3.89 2.20 -2.44
C THR A 47 -5.19 2.67 -3.10
N GLN A 48 -5.11 3.66 -4.00
CA GLN A 48 -6.24 4.13 -4.81
C GLN A 48 -6.88 3.00 -5.66
N PHE A 49 -6.15 1.94 -5.95
CA PHE A 49 -6.64 0.81 -6.75
C PHE A 49 -7.74 0.00 -6.07
N PHE A 50 -7.91 0.13 -4.74
CA PHE A 50 -9.00 -0.50 -4.01
C PHE A 50 -10.37 -0.04 -4.52
N ARG A 51 -10.49 1.20 -5.03
CA ARG A 51 -11.70 1.73 -5.65
C ARG A 51 -12.16 0.91 -6.86
N LYS A 52 -11.25 0.34 -7.65
CA LYS A 52 -11.61 -0.55 -8.77
C LYS A 52 -12.39 -1.77 -8.30
N TRP A 53 -12.04 -2.30 -7.12
CA TRP A 53 -12.76 -3.41 -6.54
C TRP A 53 -14.11 -2.99 -5.96
N LEU A 54 -14.19 -1.88 -5.22
CA LEU A 54 -15.46 -1.33 -4.72
C LEU A 54 -16.44 -1.08 -5.87
N TYR A 55 -15.97 -0.44 -6.94
CA TYR A 55 -16.75 -0.23 -8.16
C TYR A 55 -17.23 -1.55 -8.79
N TYR A 56 -16.34 -2.55 -8.89
CA TYR A 56 -16.69 -3.85 -9.44
C TYR A 56 -17.82 -4.54 -8.65
N VAL A 57 -17.73 -4.55 -7.32
CA VAL A 57 -18.79 -5.16 -6.49
C VAL A 57 -20.01 -4.26 -6.34
N GLY A 58 -19.92 -2.98 -6.66
CA GLY A 58 -21.00 -1.98 -6.59
C GLY A 58 -21.27 -1.56 -5.15
N ILE A 59 -20.24 -1.15 -4.44
CA ILE A 59 -20.29 -0.63 -3.06
C ILE A 59 -19.84 0.83 -3.08
N GLU A 60 -20.70 1.74 -2.63
CA GLU A 60 -20.44 3.17 -2.53
C GLU A 60 -19.83 3.51 -1.16
N ASP A 61 -19.06 4.61 -1.10
CA ASP A 61 -18.34 5.04 0.10
C ASP A 61 -19.28 5.22 1.32
N GLU A 62 -20.44 5.82 1.09
CA GLU A 62 -21.43 6.14 2.10
C GLU A 62 -22.06 4.91 2.75
N GLU A 63 -22.03 3.74 2.09
CA GLU A 63 -22.63 2.51 2.59
C GLU A 63 -21.82 1.87 3.72
N TRP A 64 -20.49 2.05 3.74
CA TRP A 64 -19.60 1.30 4.65
C TRP A 64 -18.65 2.15 5.50
N MET A 65 -18.29 3.35 5.03
CA MET A 65 -17.21 4.11 5.67
C MET A 65 -17.52 4.41 7.15
N LYS A 66 -18.74 4.87 7.46
CA LYS A 66 -19.14 5.21 8.84
C LYS A 66 -19.06 4.01 9.78
N GLU A 67 -19.55 2.85 9.34
CA GLU A 67 -19.54 1.62 10.16
C GLU A 67 -18.14 1.00 10.33
N CYS A 68 -17.21 1.34 9.44
CA CYS A 68 -15.85 0.78 9.42
C CYS A 68 -14.78 1.76 9.93
N ASP A 69 -15.16 2.89 10.54
CA ASP A 69 -14.27 3.96 10.99
C ASP A 69 -13.36 4.46 9.84
N ALA A 70 -13.86 4.47 8.61
CA ALA A 70 -13.03 4.72 7.44
C ALA A 70 -12.76 6.21 7.22
N THR A 71 -11.55 6.51 6.76
CA THR A 71 -11.13 7.84 6.31
C THR A 71 -10.48 7.73 4.92
N TYR A 72 -10.45 8.83 4.17
CA TYR A 72 -9.75 8.87 2.90
C TYR A 72 -8.24 8.98 3.09
N LYS A 73 -7.53 8.33 2.20
CA LYS A 73 -6.08 8.41 2.08
C LYS A 73 -5.71 8.94 0.70
N ILE A 74 -4.83 9.95 0.67
CA ILE A 74 -4.40 10.57 -0.60
C ILE A 74 -2.91 10.38 -0.87
N SER A 75 -2.14 9.90 0.13
CA SER A 75 -0.68 9.76 0.01
C SER A 75 -0.11 8.81 1.08
N VAL A 76 1.12 8.38 0.89
CA VAL A 76 2.01 7.84 1.93
C VAL A 76 3.10 8.87 2.18
N GLN A 77 3.38 9.18 3.43
CA GLN A 77 4.43 10.10 3.83
C GLN A 77 5.54 9.36 4.56
N PHE A 78 6.78 9.67 4.22
CA PHE A 78 7.98 9.00 4.72
C PHE A 78 8.85 9.96 5.49
N HIS A 79 9.22 9.56 6.73
CA HIS A 79 10.08 10.31 7.62
C HIS A 79 11.36 9.51 7.88
N ASP A 80 12.49 10.17 7.81
CA ASP A 80 13.80 9.60 8.18
C ASP A 80 14.27 8.40 7.34
N PHE A 81 13.69 8.12 6.18
CA PHE A 81 14.10 6.99 5.35
C PHE A 81 15.40 7.26 4.58
N HIS A 82 15.61 8.48 4.12
CA HIS A 82 16.84 8.86 3.43
C HIS A 82 18.00 9.06 4.43
N LYS A 83 17.84 10.05 5.30
CA LYS A 83 18.70 10.35 6.46
C LYS A 83 17.83 10.76 7.63
N LYS A 84 18.32 10.55 8.85
CA LYS A 84 17.62 10.99 10.05
C LYS A 84 17.58 12.52 10.13
N GLY A 85 16.39 13.07 10.29
CA GLY A 85 16.14 14.51 10.37
C GLY A 85 15.98 15.22 9.01
N ASP A 86 15.97 14.49 7.91
CA ASP A 86 15.67 15.05 6.59
C ASP A 86 14.20 15.46 6.47
N ILE A 87 13.91 16.29 5.45
CA ILE A 87 12.55 16.71 5.13
C ILE A 87 11.72 15.49 4.76
N PRO A 88 10.51 15.32 5.34
CA PRO A 88 9.60 14.25 4.95
C PRO A 88 9.18 14.38 3.48
N TRP A 89 9.06 13.26 2.80
CA TRP A 89 8.63 13.21 1.42
C TRP A 89 7.42 12.28 1.23
N GLN A 90 6.75 12.35 0.09
CA GLN A 90 5.49 11.64 -0.13
C GLN A 90 5.48 10.85 -1.44
N TYR A 91 4.73 9.73 -1.40
CA TYR A 91 4.21 9.05 -2.58
C TYR A 91 2.69 9.27 -2.65
N PRO A 92 2.24 10.22 -3.48
CA PRO A 92 0.83 10.62 -3.56
C PRO A 92 0.01 9.76 -4.52
N PHE A 93 -1.31 9.90 -4.40
CA PHE A 93 -2.29 9.35 -5.33
C PHE A 93 -2.85 10.43 -6.26
N GLY A 94 -3.63 10.04 -7.26
CA GLY A 94 -4.23 10.95 -8.24
C GLY A 94 -3.42 11.04 -9.51
N LEU A 95 -3.64 12.11 -10.25
CA LEU A 95 -2.96 12.34 -11.53
C LEU A 95 -1.86 13.38 -11.35
N PRO A 96 -0.69 13.17 -11.94
CA PRO A 96 0.33 14.22 -12.01
C PRO A 96 -0.17 15.34 -12.91
N ARG A 97 0.20 16.57 -12.58
CA ARG A 97 -0.01 17.68 -13.51
C ARG A 97 0.93 17.54 -14.71
N THR A 98 0.42 17.86 -15.88
CA THR A 98 1.15 17.72 -17.16
C THR A 98 1.27 19.03 -17.91
N ASP A 99 0.84 20.12 -17.26
CA ASP A 99 0.74 21.46 -17.85
C ASP A 99 1.97 22.34 -17.66
N THR A 100 2.98 21.84 -16.95
CA THR A 100 4.18 22.61 -16.64
C THR A 100 5.41 22.02 -17.31
N TYR A 101 6.18 21.23 -16.61
CA TYR A 101 7.41 20.61 -17.11
C TYR A 101 7.45 19.13 -16.73
N THR A 102 8.32 18.37 -17.36
CA THR A 102 8.41 16.91 -17.16
C THR A 102 9.22 16.56 -15.89
N PRO A 103 9.05 15.37 -15.30
CA PRO A 103 9.81 14.96 -14.12
C PRO A 103 11.33 14.99 -14.30
N ASP A 104 11.84 14.70 -15.51
CA ASP A 104 13.26 14.82 -15.84
C ASP A 104 13.75 16.25 -15.71
N MET A 105 12.99 17.23 -16.20
CA MET A 105 13.33 18.66 -16.05
C MET A 105 13.38 19.06 -14.56
N TRP A 106 12.50 18.48 -13.73
CA TRP A 106 12.54 18.71 -12.29
C TRP A 106 13.87 18.22 -11.68
N PHE A 107 14.39 17.05 -12.08
CA PHE A 107 15.68 16.56 -11.61
C PHE A 107 16.85 17.44 -12.06
N TYR A 108 16.83 17.95 -13.28
CA TYR A 108 17.83 18.94 -13.74
C TYR A 108 17.80 20.19 -12.86
N LYS A 109 16.60 20.71 -12.58
CA LYS A 109 16.44 21.91 -11.76
C LYS A 109 16.84 21.67 -10.31
N GLN A 110 16.49 20.51 -9.74
CA GLN A 110 16.95 20.10 -8.43
C GLN A 110 18.49 20.07 -8.35
N TYR A 111 19.13 19.52 -9.36
CA TYR A 111 20.59 19.47 -9.42
C TYR A 111 21.21 20.86 -9.51
N ALA A 112 20.70 21.70 -10.39
CA ALA A 112 21.23 23.05 -10.64
C ALA A 112 20.94 24.00 -9.47
N ASP A 113 19.69 24.07 -9.01
CA ASP A 113 19.21 25.04 -8.02
C ASP A 113 19.04 24.48 -6.62
N LYS A 114 19.36 23.19 -6.42
CA LYS A 114 19.22 22.50 -5.12
C LYS A 114 17.78 22.53 -4.59
N TRP A 115 16.83 22.26 -5.45
CA TRP A 115 15.43 22.15 -5.03
C TRP A 115 15.25 21.07 -3.95
N PRO A 116 14.33 21.27 -2.98
CA PRO A 116 14.09 20.27 -1.92
C PRO A 116 13.68 18.91 -2.49
N SER A 117 14.13 17.83 -1.87
CA SER A 117 13.82 16.46 -2.30
C SER A 117 12.33 16.09 -2.21
N ASP A 118 11.56 16.77 -1.34
CA ASP A 118 10.11 16.60 -1.26
C ASP A 118 9.35 17.30 -2.40
N GLY A 119 10.03 18.17 -3.16
CA GLY A 119 9.42 19.05 -4.15
C GLY A 119 8.80 18.32 -5.32
N LEU A 120 9.39 17.21 -5.80
CA LEU A 120 8.84 16.48 -6.94
C LEU A 120 7.37 16.09 -6.71
N ALA A 121 7.07 15.45 -5.59
CA ALA A 121 5.70 15.03 -5.29
C ALA A 121 4.76 16.23 -5.15
N ARG A 122 5.17 17.28 -4.42
CA ARG A 122 4.36 18.47 -4.18
C ARG A 122 4.15 19.34 -5.42
N ASP A 123 5.13 19.37 -6.33
CA ASP A 123 5.06 20.11 -7.58
C ASP A 123 4.14 19.43 -8.61
N TYR A 124 4.11 18.09 -8.62
CA TYR A 124 3.36 17.34 -9.63
C TYR A 124 2.01 16.80 -9.17
N TYR A 125 1.79 16.63 -7.86
CA TYR A 125 0.56 16.03 -7.33
C TYR A 125 -0.12 16.94 -6.31
N LEU A 126 -1.34 17.38 -6.62
CA LEU A 126 -2.16 18.15 -5.69
C LEU A 126 -2.35 17.43 -4.35
N ALA A 127 -2.49 16.10 -4.38
CA ALA A 127 -2.62 15.29 -3.19
C ALA A 127 -1.42 15.40 -2.24
N ALA A 128 -0.19 15.51 -2.75
CA ALA A 128 0.99 15.68 -1.91
C ALA A 128 1.02 17.05 -1.21
N GLU A 129 0.67 18.11 -1.93
CA GLU A 129 0.61 19.45 -1.34
C GLU A 129 -0.52 19.54 -0.29
N CYS A 130 -1.69 18.98 -0.59
CA CYS A 130 -2.80 18.87 0.37
C CYS A 130 -2.41 18.03 1.59
N GLY A 131 -1.76 16.89 1.39
CA GLY A 131 -1.29 16.01 2.46
C GLY A 131 -0.31 16.71 3.40
N ALA A 132 0.63 17.48 2.85
CA ALA A 132 1.62 18.25 3.61
C ALA A 132 0.96 19.36 4.49
N ARG A 133 -0.21 19.87 4.08
CA ARG A 133 -0.97 20.92 4.81
C ARG A 133 -2.14 20.38 5.62
N ASN A 134 -2.27 19.06 5.78
CA ASN A 134 -3.43 18.41 6.41
C ASN A 134 -4.77 18.86 5.82
N LYS A 135 -4.85 18.93 4.49
CA LYS A 135 -6.04 19.32 3.74
C LYS A 135 -6.58 18.16 2.91
N LEU A 136 -7.90 18.13 2.70
CA LEU A 136 -8.53 17.13 1.83
C LEU A 136 -9.01 17.81 0.54
N PRO A 137 -8.50 17.40 -0.65
CA PRO A 137 -8.86 18.01 -1.93
C PRO A 137 -10.24 17.52 -2.39
N VAL A 138 -11.28 18.13 -1.83
CA VAL A 138 -12.71 17.80 -2.10
C VAL A 138 -13.35 18.74 -3.11
N THR A 139 -12.67 19.80 -3.51
CA THR A 139 -13.13 20.72 -4.55
C THR A 139 -12.97 20.05 -5.94
N ASP A 140 -13.85 20.38 -6.85
CA ASP A 140 -13.73 19.91 -8.23
C ASP A 140 -12.48 20.51 -8.91
N ASN A 141 -11.58 19.63 -9.32
CA ASN A 141 -10.34 20.00 -9.98
C ASN A 141 -9.87 18.84 -10.88
N PRO A 142 -9.08 19.11 -11.95
CA PRO A 142 -8.67 18.08 -12.91
C PRO A 142 -7.62 17.09 -12.36
N TRP A 143 -6.94 17.43 -11.26
CA TRP A 143 -5.76 16.69 -10.78
C TRP A 143 -6.09 15.62 -9.74
N PHE A 144 -7.18 15.83 -9.00
CA PHE A 144 -7.59 14.91 -7.95
C PHE A 144 -9.08 14.93 -7.70
N ASN A 145 -9.69 13.76 -7.64
CA ASN A 145 -11.06 13.57 -7.19
C ASN A 145 -11.09 12.52 -6.07
N VAL A 146 -11.57 12.91 -4.91
CA VAL A 146 -11.57 12.05 -3.72
C VAL A 146 -12.31 10.73 -3.94
N LYS A 147 -13.39 10.72 -4.73
CA LYS A 147 -14.18 9.51 -5.04
C LYS A 147 -13.52 8.58 -6.07
N HIS A 148 -12.52 9.05 -6.81
CA HIS A 148 -11.85 8.26 -7.84
C HIS A 148 -10.40 7.96 -7.54
N ASN A 149 -9.70 8.88 -6.89
CA ASN A 149 -8.25 8.84 -6.73
C ASN A 149 -7.80 8.53 -5.29
N SER A 150 -8.67 8.60 -4.27
CA SER A 150 -8.27 8.27 -2.91
C SER A 150 -8.19 6.76 -2.66
N GLY A 151 -7.28 6.34 -1.79
CA GLY A 151 -7.39 5.12 -1.02
C GLY A 151 -8.16 5.37 0.29
N PHE A 152 -8.01 4.44 1.23
CA PHE A 152 -8.71 4.47 2.51
C PHE A 152 -7.82 4.02 3.66
N HIS A 153 -8.11 4.53 4.84
CA HIS A 153 -7.75 3.94 6.11
C HIS A 153 -9.02 3.42 6.76
N PHE A 154 -9.04 2.21 7.29
CA PHE A 154 -10.23 1.67 7.94
C PHE A 154 -9.94 0.52 8.90
N ASN A 155 -10.92 0.18 9.72
CA ASN A 155 -10.86 -0.97 10.60
C ASN A 155 -11.22 -2.25 9.82
N ALA A 156 -10.20 -3.07 9.51
CA ALA A 156 -10.37 -4.29 8.71
C ALA A 156 -11.32 -5.32 9.35
N VAL A 157 -11.39 -5.37 10.68
CA VAL A 157 -12.30 -6.27 11.39
C VAL A 157 -13.76 -5.83 11.20
N LYS A 158 -14.02 -4.52 11.34
CA LYS A 158 -15.33 -3.95 11.07
C LYS A 158 -15.71 -4.12 9.58
N PHE A 159 -14.77 -3.88 8.67
CA PHE A 159 -15.02 -4.03 7.23
C PHE A 159 -15.34 -5.46 6.82
N SER A 160 -14.62 -6.45 7.34
CA SER A 160 -14.94 -7.86 7.06
C SER A 160 -16.29 -8.27 7.62
N ALA A 161 -16.67 -7.77 8.81
CA ALA A 161 -18.01 -7.99 9.38
C ALA A 161 -19.10 -7.31 8.53
N TRP A 162 -18.87 -6.06 8.12
CA TRP A 162 -19.78 -5.33 7.25
C TRP A 162 -20.00 -6.03 5.90
N LEU A 163 -18.93 -6.48 5.23
CA LEU A 163 -19.04 -7.27 3.99
C LEU A 163 -19.84 -8.53 4.18
N ARG A 164 -19.63 -9.25 5.30
CA ARG A 164 -20.40 -10.43 5.64
C ARG A 164 -21.88 -10.10 5.76
N ASP A 165 -22.22 -9.16 6.63
CA ASP A 165 -23.57 -8.93 7.11
C ASP A 165 -24.42 -8.10 6.14
N ASN A 166 -23.84 -7.07 5.52
CA ASN A 166 -24.58 -6.13 4.69
C ASN A 166 -24.49 -6.46 3.18
N TYR A 167 -23.44 -7.19 2.75
CA TYR A 167 -23.28 -7.49 1.33
C TYR A 167 -23.45 -8.99 1.00
N CYS A 168 -22.73 -9.87 1.68
CA CYS A 168 -22.60 -11.28 1.30
C CYS A 168 -23.83 -12.12 1.73
N LEU A 169 -24.21 -12.08 2.99
CA LEU A 169 -25.33 -12.86 3.50
C LEU A 169 -26.67 -12.50 2.84
N PRO A 170 -27.01 -11.22 2.63
CA PRO A 170 -28.21 -10.83 1.89
C PRO A 170 -28.27 -11.36 0.45
N LYS A 171 -27.12 -11.63 -0.17
CA LYS A 171 -27.02 -12.23 -1.51
C LYS A 171 -27.01 -13.76 -1.51
N GLY A 172 -27.30 -14.41 -0.37
CA GLY A 172 -27.48 -15.84 -0.24
C GLY A 172 -26.21 -16.66 -0.02
N ILE A 173 -25.07 -16.02 0.29
CA ILE A 173 -23.84 -16.71 0.66
C ILE A 173 -24.06 -17.42 2.02
N LYS A 174 -23.64 -18.69 2.10
CA LYS A 174 -23.74 -19.48 3.32
C LYS A 174 -22.50 -19.27 4.20
N HIS A 175 -22.71 -18.90 5.46
CA HIS A 175 -21.63 -18.80 6.46
C HIS A 175 -21.68 -19.99 7.39
N LYS A 176 -20.57 -20.69 7.55
CA LYS A 176 -20.42 -21.83 8.46
C LYS A 176 -19.26 -21.60 9.41
N LYS A 177 -19.57 -21.40 10.67
CA LYS A 177 -18.61 -21.30 11.77
C LYS A 177 -18.06 -22.69 12.12
N LYS A 178 -17.17 -23.17 11.27
CA LYS A 178 -16.61 -24.52 11.37
C LYS A 178 -15.23 -24.59 10.74
N LYS A 179 -14.27 -25.13 11.48
CA LYS A 179 -12.95 -25.48 10.95
C LYS A 179 -13.06 -26.58 9.88
N VAL A 180 -12.48 -26.31 8.71
CA VAL A 180 -12.42 -27.26 7.60
C VAL A 180 -11.09 -28.00 7.62
N ASN A 181 -11.13 -29.30 7.33
CA ASN A 181 -9.97 -30.16 7.27
C ASN A 181 -9.75 -30.64 5.81
N LYS A 182 -8.50 -30.75 5.35
CA LYS A 182 -8.15 -31.29 4.04
C LYS A 182 -8.81 -32.64 3.72
N LYS A 183 -8.97 -33.51 4.72
CA LYS A 183 -9.54 -34.86 4.56
C LYS A 183 -11.08 -34.87 4.42
N LYS A 184 -11.76 -33.79 4.74
CA LYS A 184 -13.23 -33.68 4.71
C LYS A 184 -13.68 -32.38 4.05
N LEU A 185 -13.15 -32.14 2.83
CA LEU A 185 -13.58 -31.00 2.04
C LEU A 185 -15.01 -31.21 1.50
N PRO A 186 -15.87 -30.20 1.56
CA PRO A 186 -17.13 -30.24 0.85
C PRO A 186 -16.88 -30.34 -0.66
N LYS A 187 -17.87 -30.85 -1.40
CA LYS A 187 -17.83 -30.86 -2.87
C LYS A 187 -17.73 -29.42 -3.37
N HIS A 188 -16.82 -29.13 -4.29
CA HIS A 188 -16.58 -27.80 -4.86
C HIS A 188 -15.98 -27.89 -6.26
N ASP A 189 -16.28 -26.91 -7.07
CA ASP A 189 -15.63 -26.70 -8.37
C ASP A 189 -14.29 -25.96 -8.17
N ILE A 190 -14.29 -24.98 -7.25
CA ILE A 190 -13.10 -24.19 -6.85
C ILE A 190 -13.12 -23.95 -5.35
N LEU A 191 -11.93 -23.98 -4.73
CA LEU A 191 -11.71 -23.64 -3.34
C LEU A 191 -10.77 -22.44 -3.23
N PHE A 192 -11.17 -21.45 -2.45
CA PHE A 192 -10.32 -20.33 -2.08
C PHE A 192 -9.70 -20.55 -0.71
N ASP A 193 -8.37 -20.64 -0.68
CA ASP A 193 -7.60 -20.70 0.56
C ASP A 193 -7.33 -19.29 1.08
N CYS A 194 -8.13 -18.85 2.04
CA CYS A 194 -7.99 -17.57 2.76
C CYS A 194 -7.57 -17.79 4.21
N THR A 195 -6.83 -18.88 4.50
CA THR A 195 -6.47 -19.30 5.86
C THR A 195 -5.26 -18.59 6.46
N GLY A 196 -4.84 -17.49 5.84
CA GLY A 196 -3.71 -16.68 6.30
C GLY A 196 -2.36 -17.40 6.10
N PHE A 197 -1.36 -17.06 6.90
CA PHE A 197 0.00 -17.63 6.77
C PHE A 197 0.05 -19.16 6.86
N LYS A 198 -0.98 -19.80 7.37
CA LYS A 198 -1.03 -21.28 7.44
C LYS A 198 -1.16 -21.91 6.05
N SER A 199 -1.78 -21.21 5.09
CA SER A 199 -2.00 -21.68 3.71
C SER A 199 -2.34 -23.17 3.67
N VAL A 200 -3.49 -23.52 4.29
CA VAL A 200 -3.81 -24.90 4.66
C VAL A 200 -4.03 -25.80 3.43
N PHE A 201 -4.57 -25.25 2.35
CA PHE A 201 -5.05 -26.05 1.22
C PHE A 201 -4.12 -26.01 0.01
N ASN A 202 -3.35 -24.95 -0.16
CA ASN A 202 -2.36 -24.86 -1.24
C ASN A 202 -0.98 -25.32 -0.72
N ASP A 203 -0.46 -26.39 -1.28
CA ASP A 203 0.83 -26.98 -0.91
C ASP A 203 1.99 -26.57 -1.84
N SER A 204 1.78 -25.56 -2.70
CA SER A 204 2.83 -25.00 -3.52
C SER A 204 4.01 -24.48 -2.66
N PRO A 205 5.26 -24.63 -3.13
CA PRO A 205 6.43 -24.12 -2.41
C PRO A 205 6.33 -22.62 -2.10
N TRP A 206 7.10 -22.21 -1.07
CA TRP A 206 7.24 -20.81 -0.69
C TRP A 206 8.54 -20.25 -1.27
N VAL A 207 8.45 -19.15 -2.00
CA VAL A 207 9.58 -18.34 -2.49
C VAL A 207 9.81 -17.22 -1.50
N SER A 208 10.96 -17.20 -0.85
CA SER A 208 11.31 -16.22 0.19
C SER A 208 11.90 -14.96 -0.42
N TYR A 209 11.57 -13.81 0.19
CA TYR A 209 12.19 -12.51 -0.06
C TYR A 209 13.06 -12.04 1.12
N GLU A 210 13.26 -12.86 2.13
CA GLU A 210 13.99 -12.50 3.36
C GLU A 210 15.45 -12.09 3.12
N GLU A 211 16.02 -12.47 1.97
CA GLU A 211 17.37 -12.09 1.59
C GLU A 211 17.51 -10.58 1.40
N TYR A 212 16.48 -9.91 0.88
CA TYR A 212 16.50 -8.48 0.60
C TYR A 212 15.36 -7.68 1.28
N LEU A 213 14.41 -8.34 1.94
CA LEU A 213 13.40 -7.74 2.79
C LEU A 213 13.47 -8.39 4.18
N PRO A 214 14.41 -7.93 5.05
CA PRO A 214 14.76 -8.65 6.28
C PRO A 214 13.76 -8.44 7.43
N ASN A 215 12.77 -7.57 7.28
CA ASN A 215 11.78 -7.31 8.30
C ASN A 215 10.78 -8.46 8.41
N ASN A 216 10.63 -9.02 9.60
CA ASN A 216 9.87 -10.24 9.83
C ASN A 216 8.97 -10.21 11.07
N SER A 217 8.97 -9.10 11.79
CA SER A 217 8.25 -8.93 13.05
C SER A 217 7.61 -7.56 13.16
N ALA A 218 6.51 -7.44 13.90
CA ALA A 218 5.97 -6.15 14.30
C ALA A 218 5.36 -6.19 15.70
N TRP A 219 5.48 -5.06 16.40
CA TRP A 219 4.62 -4.70 17.51
C TRP A 219 3.51 -3.79 17.02
N VAL A 220 2.27 -4.08 17.39
CA VAL A 220 1.10 -3.35 16.90
C VAL A 220 0.18 -2.96 18.04
N THR A 221 -0.46 -1.79 17.90
CA THR A 221 -1.44 -1.29 18.85
C THR A 221 -2.44 -0.33 18.18
N ARG A 222 -3.37 0.19 18.95
CA ARG A 222 -4.24 1.31 18.60
C ARG A 222 -4.14 2.37 19.66
N VAL A 223 -4.08 3.62 19.24
CA VAL A 223 -4.03 4.78 20.14
C VAL A 223 -5.19 5.72 19.86
N HIS A 224 -5.63 6.43 20.89
CA HIS A 224 -6.65 7.45 20.76
C HIS A 224 -6.01 8.77 20.27
N TYR A 225 -6.81 9.66 19.78
CA TYR A 225 -6.40 11.01 19.38
C TYR A 225 -6.31 11.93 20.60
N ASP A 226 -5.30 12.78 20.65
CA ASP A 226 -5.28 13.96 21.51
C ASP A 226 -6.15 15.05 20.88
N ASP A 227 -5.98 15.28 19.56
CA ASP A 227 -6.80 16.18 18.74
C ASP A 227 -7.08 15.55 17.37
N LYS A 228 -8.36 15.24 17.12
CA LYS A 228 -8.78 14.64 15.84
C LYS A 228 -8.55 15.57 14.64
N ASN A 229 -8.66 16.88 14.82
CA ASN A 229 -8.50 17.83 13.73
C ASN A 229 -7.04 17.88 13.21
N GLU A 230 -6.09 17.74 14.11
CA GLU A 230 -4.66 17.77 13.79
C GLU A 230 -4.14 16.38 13.37
N GLN A 231 -4.70 15.30 13.94
CA GLN A 231 -4.13 13.96 13.82
C GLN A 231 -4.85 13.05 12.83
N ILE A 232 -6.09 13.33 12.42
CA ILE A 232 -6.72 12.66 11.28
C ILE A 232 -6.15 13.25 10.00
N LYS A 233 -4.96 12.78 9.62
CA LYS A 233 -4.30 13.17 8.37
C LYS A 233 -4.79 12.34 7.20
N PRO A 234 -4.84 12.91 5.99
CA PRO A 234 -5.20 12.14 4.80
C PRO A 234 -4.03 11.31 4.25
N VAL A 235 -3.01 11.07 5.05
CA VAL A 235 -1.79 10.33 4.69
C VAL A 235 -1.54 9.19 5.65
N THR A 236 -0.92 8.11 5.16
CA THR A 236 -0.27 7.12 6.03
C THR A 236 1.13 7.63 6.35
N ASP A 237 1.42 7.94 7.60
CA ASP A 237 2.78 8.29 8.03
C ASP A 237 3.61 7.01 8.25
N CYS A 238 4.79 6.98 7.64
CA CYS A 238 5.80 5.94 7.82
C CYS A 238 7.08 6.57 8.35
N THR A 239 7.50 6.24 9.57
CA THR A 239 8.70 6.79 10.20
C THR A 239 9.75 5.72 10.40
N ALA A 240 10.94 5.91 9.83
CA ALA A 240 12.06 5.00 9.99
C ALA A 240 12.69 5.12 11.38
N LEU A 241 12.79 4.00 12.12
CA LEU A 241 13.43 3.89 13.43
C LEU A 241 14.79 3.18 13.33
N SER A 242 15.33 2.72 14.45
CA SER A 242 16.68 2.13 14.50
C SER A 242 16.83 0.81 13.73
N SER A 243 15.77 0.01 13.65
CA SER A 243 15.84 -1.36 13.09
C SER A 243 14.62 -1.73 12.25
N GLY A 244 13.99 -0.72 11.64
CA GLY A 244 12.78 -0.85 10.85
C GLY A 244 12.00 0.46 10.79
N TRP A 245 10.65 0.39 10.76
CA TRP A 245 9.80 1.57 10.57
C TRP A 245 8.43 1.42 11.25
N VAL A 246 7.87 2.55 11.66
CA VAL A 246 6.53 2.66 12.27
C VAL A 246 5.55 3.19 11.22
N TRP A 247 4.34 2.60 11.17
CA TRP A 247 3.23 3.19 10.44
C TRP A 247 2.20 3.81 11.38
N ASN A 248 1.55 4.88 10.92
CA ASN A 248 0.36 5.44 11.52
C ASN A 248 -0.77 5.49 10.49
N VAL A 249 -1.88 4.82 10.78
CA VAL A 249 -3.08 4.72 9.96
C VAL A 249 -4.23 5.39 10.71
N PRO A 250 -4.52 6.67 10.43
CA PRO A 250 -5.58 7.40 11.11
C PRO A 250 -6.96 7.00 10.60
N THR A 251 -7.66 6.15 11.36
CA THR A 251 -9.09 5.88 11.16
C THR A 251 -9.91 6.94 11.89
N PHE A 252 -11.23 7.00 11.72
CA PHE A 252 -12.03 8.06 12.35
C PHE A 252 -11.99 8.02 13.89
N ASP A 253 -11.90 6.86 14.52
CA ASP A 253 -11.93 6.73 15.98
C ASP A 253 -10.56 6.59 16.63
N THR A 254 -9.60 5.97 15.94
CA THR A 254 -8.28 5.65 16.51
C THR A 254 -7.20 5.70 15.43
N ILE A 255 -5.95 5.83 15.86
CA ILE A 255 -4.78 5.58 15.00
C ILE A 255 -4.37 4.11 15.17
N GLY A 256 -4.48 3.32 14.10
CA GLY A 256 -3.83 2.02 14.02
C GLY A 256 -2.34 2.22 13.77
N THR A 257 -1.48 1.65 14.62
CA THR A 257 -0.04 1.88 14.52
C THR A 257 0.76 0.61 14.83
N GLY A 258 1.95 0.53 14.29
CA GLY A 258 2.85 -0.57 14.59
C GLY A 258 4.26 -0.36 14.08
N TYR A 259 5.20 -1.00 14.74
CA TYR A 259 6.63 -1.00 14.43
C TYR A 259 7.00 -2.30 13.73
N VAL A 260 7.28 -2.24 12.44
CA VAL A 260 7.88 -3.31 11.63
C VAL A 260 9.37 -3.31 11.85
N TYR A 261 9.97 -4.44 12.20
CA TYR A 261 11.40 -4.54 12.47
C TYR A 261 12.00 -5.90 12.09
N SER A 262 13.34 -5.92 12.00
CA SER A 262 14.11 -7.15 11.82
C SER A 262 14.57 -7.70 13.16
N ASP A 263 14.08 -8.88 13.55
CA ASP A 263 14.47 -9.54 14.80
C ASP A 263 15.93 -10.02 14.83
N LYS A 264 16.65 -9.88 13.71
CA LYS A 264 18.09 -10.09 13.63
C LYS A 264 18.90 -8.90 14.16
N HIS A 265 18.30 -7.71 14.22
CA HIS A 265 18.99 -6.46 14.53
C HIS A 265 18.55 -5.83 15.85
N ILE A 266 17.37 -6.17 16.34
CA ILE A 266 16.85 -5.68 17.61
C ILE A 266 16.05 -6.77 18.31
N SER A 267 16.16 -6.85 19.65
CA SER A 267 15.35 -7.78 20.42
C SER A 267 13.89 -7.33 20.46
N ASP A 268 12.96 -8.29 20.62
CA ASP A 268 11.52 -7.99 20.76
C ASP A 268 11.24 -6.98 21.89
N LYS A 269 11.98 -7.09 23.00
CA LYS A 269 11.83 -6.20 24.16
C LYS A 269 12.26 -4.78 23.82
N ASP A 270 13.42 -4.65 23.17
CA ASP A 270 13.97 -3.33 22.84
C ASP A 270 13.17 -2.67 21.73
N ALA A 271 12.73 -3.42 20.72
CA ALA A 271 11.80 -2.94 19.69
C ALA A 271 10.49 -2.42 20.28
N ARG A 272 9.93 -3.11 21.28
CA ARG A 272 8.72 -2.63 21.95
C ARG A 272 8.97 -1.36 22.74
N ASN A 273 10.12 -1.24 23.41
CA ASN A 273 10.48 -0.06 24.17
C ASN A 273 10.69 1.16 23.25
N GLU A 274 11.43 0.99 22.16
CA GLU A 274 11.63 2.02 21.13
C GLU A 274 10.29 2.46 20.51
N PHE A 275 9.40 1.51 20.23
CA PHE A 275 8.07 1.82 19.72
C PHE A 275 7.24 2.62 20.73
N ARG A 276 7.27 2.25 22.01
CA ARG A 276 6.58 3.00 23.07
C ARG A 276 7.10 4.42 23.18
N GLU A 277 8.43 4.60 23.17
CA GLU A 277 9.06 5.92 23.20
C GLU A 277 8.65 6.76 21.99
N HIS A 278 8.66 6.18 20.78
CA HIS A 278 8.19 6.86 19.58
C HIS A 278 6.72 7.31 19.71
N LEU A 279 5.84 6.44 20.19
CA LEU A 279 4.43 6.80 20.37
C LEU A 279 4.23 7.94 21.37
N THR A 280 4.92 7.91 22.50
CA THR A 280 4.83 8.95 23.52
C THR A 280 5.32 10.31 23.01
N ASN A 281 6.39 10.31 22.22
CA ASN A 281 7.00 11.55 21.77
C ASN A 281 6.35 12.14 20.50
N ASN A 282 5.68 11.32 19.67
CA ASN A 282 5.28 11.75 18.33
C ASN A 282 3.81 11.51 17.97
N VAL A 283 3.07 10.71 18.75
CA VAL A 283 1.70 10.34 18.35
C VAL A 283 0.65 10.74 19.38
N GLN A 284 0.89 10.46 20.66
CA GLN A 284 -0.03 10.76 21.73
C GLN A 284 0.75 11.18 22.99
N SER A 285 0.48 12.38 23.50
CA SER A 285 1.25 13.00 24.59
C SER A 285 0.93 12.45 25.99
N ASP A 286 -0.30 11.99 26.24
CA ASP A 286 -0.69 11.46 27.54
C ASP A 286 -0.83 9.93 27.53
N CYS A 287 0.25 9.26 27.90
CA CYS A 287 0.34 7.83 27.80
C CYS A 287 0.77 7.10 29.06
N GLY A 288 0.23 7.44 30.18
CA GLY A 288 0.19 6.52 31.33
C GLY A 288 -0.46 5.17 31.00
N CYS A 289 -0.98 5.01 29.80
CA CYS A 289 -1.79 3.87 29.35
C CYS A 289 -1.08 2.85 28.46
N TYR A 290 0.14 3.05 27.95
CA TYR A 290 0.85 2.03 27.16
C TYR A 290 1.38 0.89 28.03
N THR A 291 0.45 0.14 28.63
CA THR A 291 0.79 -1.10 29.31
C THR A 291 1.17 -2.17 28.29
N ASP A 292 2.02 -3.11 28.70
CA ASP A 292 2.45 -4.23 27.84
C ASP A 292 1.29 -5.04 27.24
N LYS A 293 0.12 -4.99 27.86
CA LYS A 293 -1.10 -5.70 27.43
C LYS A 293 -1.73 -5.12 26.17
N LEU A 294 -1.43 -3.85 25.82
CA LEU A 294 -1.98 -3.20 24.64
C LEU A 294 -1.19 -3.53 23.37
N PHE A 295 0.05 -3.97 23.51
CA PHE A 295 0.89 -4.35 22.40
C PHE A 295 0.72 -5.81 22.03
N ARG A 296 0.43 -6.06 20.75
CA ARG A 296 0.37 -7.40 20.18
C ARG A 296 1.53 -7.61 19.23
N LYS A 297 2.26 -8.73 19.42
CA LYS A 297 3.34 -9.12 18.51
C LYS A 297 2.78 -9.89 17.32
N LEU A 298 3.27 -9.54 16.15
CA LEU A 298 3.10 -10.28 14.90
C LEU A 298 4.46 -10.78 14.41
N LYS A 299 4.48 -11.95 13.77
CA LYS A 299 5.65 -12.51 13.10
C LYS A 299 5.21 -13.18 11.81
N TRP A 300 6.02 -13.04 10.75
CA TRP A 300 5.70 -13.57 9.44
C TRP A 300 6.94 -14.03 8.68
N LYS A 301 6.71 -14.66 7.53
CA LYS A 301 7.71 -14.91 6.50
C LYS A 301 7.38 -14.04 5.30
N THR A 302 8.35 -13.25 4.85
CA THR A 302 8.21 -12.42 3.66
C THR A 302 8.45 -13.26 2.41
N GLY A 303 7.51 -13.22 1.46
CA GLY A 303 7.60 -14.03 0.25
C GLY A 303 6.23 -14.35 -0.34
N ARG A 304 6.20 -15.29 -1.28
CA ARG A 304 4.99 -15.72 -1.98
C ARG A 304 4.95 -17.22 -2.23
N LYS A 305 3.80 -17.74 -2.62
CA LYS A 305 3.69 -19.05 -3.24
C LYS A 305 4.30 -19.04 -4.64
N GLU A 306 4.90 -20.15 -5.03
CA GLU A 306 5.34 -20.38 -6.41
C GLU A 306 4.14 -20.42 -7.36
N GLU A 307 3.07 -21.13 -6.97
CA GLU A 307 1.78 -21.18 -7.64
C GLU A 307 0.68 -20.72 -6.69
N VAL A 308 0.02 -19.60 -7.02
CA VAL A 308 -1.13 -19.07 -6.29
C VAL A 308 -2.39 -19.90 -6.59
N TRP A 309 -2.54 -20.36 -7.83
CA TRP A 309 -3.60 -21.27 -8.27
C TRP A 309 -3.02 -22.63 -8.64
N LYS A 310 -3.29 -23.65 -7.80
CA LYS A 310 -2.85 -25.03 -8.00
C LYS A 310 -4.06 -25.97 -8.03
N GLY A 311 -4.24 -26.71 -9.14
CA GLY A 311 -5.41 -27.56 -9.32
C GLY A 311 -6.72 -26.78 -9.29
N ASN A 312 -7.57 -27.04 -8.30
CA ASN A 312 -8.81 -26.29 -8.05
C ASN A 312 -8.75 -25.41 -6.78
N VAL A 313 -7.54 -25.16 -6.26
CA VAL A 313 -7.31 -24.32 -5.08
C VAL A 313 -6.63 -23.03 -5.48
N VAL A 314 -7.21 -21.88 -5.10
CA VAL A 314 -6.65 -20.54 -5.26
C VAL A 314 -6.35 -19.93 -3.89
N SER A 315 -5.13 -19.54 -3.67
CA SER A 315 -4.73 -18.80 -2.44
C SER A 315 -5.01 -17.32 -2.59
N ILE A 316 -5.64 -16.69 -1.58
CA ILE A 316 -5.91 -15.25 -1.57
C ILE A 316 -5.47 -14.65 -0.23
N GLY A 317 -4.84 -13.47 -0.31
CA GLY A 317 -4.29 -12.76 0.85
C GLY A 317 -3.02 -13.42 1.37
N LEU A 318 -2.86 -13.48 2.70
CA LEU A 318 -1.65 -14.01 3.34
C LEU A 318 -1.33 -15.47 3.03
N SER A 319 -2.28 -16.23 2.49
CA SER A 319 -2.05 -17.60 2.02
C SER A 319 -1.36 -17.63 0.64
N ALA A 320 -1.46 -16.57 -0.16
CA ALA A 320 -0.78 -16.41 -1.43
C ALA A 320 0.63 -15.84 -1.28
N GLY A 321 0.80 -14.88 -0.39
CA GLY A 321 2.08 -14.22 -0.16
C GLY A 321 1.94 -13.05 0.83
N PHE A 322 3.09 -12.53 1.26
CA PHE A 322 3.16 -11.36 2.11
C PHE A 322 4.44 -10.57 1.86
N ILE A 323 4.29 -9.28 1.73
CA ILE A 323 5.35 -8.28 1.72
C ILE A 323 4.97 -7.26 2.78
N GLU A 324 5.94 -6.77 3.54
CA GLU A 324 5.69 -5.74 4.55
C GLU A 324 4.89 -4.55 3.96
N PRO A 325 3.94 -3.98 4.71
CA PRO A 325 2.92 -3.08 4.14
C PRO A 325 3.38 -1.62 4.00
N LEU A 326 4.66 -1.37 3.72
CA LEU A 326 5.25 -0.04 3.62
C LEU A 326 4.50 0.84 2.59
N GLU A 327 4.07 0.23 1.50
CA GLU A 327 3.33 0.88 0.42
C GLU A 327 1.83 0.47 0.39
N SER A 328 1.29 0.09 1.56
CA SER A 328 -0.13 -0.26 1.71
C SER A 328 -0.61 -1.39 0.78
N ASN A 329 0.29 -2.32 0.50
CA ASN A 329 0.10 -3.42 -0.46
C ASN A 329 -0.69 -4.62 0.11
N GLY A 330 -1.02 -4.62 1.40
CA GLY A 330 -1.66 -5.77 2.06
C GLY A 330 -2.98 -6.20 1.41
N LEU A 331 -3.87 -5.26 1.16
CA LEU A 331 -5.14 -5.53 0.47
C LEU A 331 -5.02 -5.51 -1.05
N LEU A 332 -3.97 -4.89 -1.60
CA LEU A 332 -3.79 -4.79 -3.05
C LEU A 332 -3.70 -6.17 -3.71
N SER A 333 -2.91 -7.08 -3.15
CA SER A 333 -2.81 -8.45 -3.67
C SER A 333 -4.16 -9.18 -3.66
N ILE A 334 -5.02 -8.92 -2.65
CA ILE A 334 -6.34 -9.52 -2.55
C ILE A 334 -7.22 -9.05 -3.70
N HIS A 335 -7.50 -7.74 -3.78
CA HIS A 335 -8.46 -7.24 -4.75
C HIS A 335 -7.95 -7.33 -6.20
N ASN A 336 -6.66 -7.13 -6.43
CA ASN A 336 -6.06 -7.24 -7.76
C ASN A 336 -6.13 -8.68 -8.27
N PHE A 337 -5.78 -9.66 -7.44
CA PHE A 337 -5.86 -11.07 -7.83
C PHE A 337 -7.29 -11.54 -8.05
N LEU A 338 -8.24 -11.07 -7.24
CA LEU A 338 -9.66 -11.38 -7.43
C LEU A 338 -10.21 -10.81 -8.75
N LEU A 339 -9.90 -9.55 -9.05
CA LEU A 339 -10.34 -8.93 -10.31
C LEU A 339 -9.67 -9.59 -11.53
N MET A 340 -8.40 -9.94 -11.42
CA MET A 340 -7.68 -10.68 -12.46
C MET A 340 -8.25 -12.07 -12.65
N LEU A 341 -8.54 -12.79 -11.56
CA LEU A 341 -9.12 -14.13 -11.62
C LEU A 341 -10.49 -14.13 -12.30
N VAL A 342 -11.34 -13.17 -11.97
CA VAL A 342 -12.65 -13.03 -12.63
C VAL A 342 -12.49 -12.89 -14.14
N ARG A 343 -11.58 -12.04 -14.61
CA ARG A 343 -11.30 -11.87 -16.05
C ARG A 343 -10.81 -13.17 -16.70
N VAL A 344 -9.96 -13.93 -16.01
CA VAL A 344 -9.46 -15.23 -16.52
C VAL A 344 -10.56 -16.27 -16.56
N LEU A 345 -11.52 -16.24 -15.63
CA LEU A 345 -12.62 -17.20 -15.52
C LEU A 345 -13.83 -16.82 -16.39
N GLU A 346 -13.89 -15.60 -16.92
CA GLU A 346 -15.05 -15.06 -17.63
C GLU A 346 -15.44 -15.94 -18.82
N ASP A 347 -16.72 -16.37 -18.84
CA ASP A 347 -17.37 -17.16 -19.90
C ASP A 347 -16.70 -18.50 -20.29
N ARG A 348 -15.85 -19.07 -19.43
CA ARG A 348 -15.17 -20.33 -19.72
C ARG A 348 -15.65 -21.48 -18.84
N PRO A 349 -16.21 -22.55 -19.43
CA PRO A 349 -16.76 -23.66 -18.65
C PRO A 349 -15.69 -24.60 -18.07
N VAL A 350 -14.47 -24.55 -18.58
CA VAL A 350 -13.36 -25.44 -18.18
C VAL A 350 -12.11 -24.62 -17.85
N HIS A 351 -11.55 -24.86 -16.68
CA HIS A 351 -10.30 -24.25 -16.24
C HIS A 351 -9.10 -25.01 -16.83
N THR A 352 -8.50 -24.47 -17.87
CA THR A 352 -7.34 -25.08 -18.53
C THR A 352 -6.03 -24.80 -17.76
N GLN A 353 -4.98 -25.57 -18.05
CA GLN A 353 -3.65 -25.31 -17.48
C GLN A 353 -3.15 -23.93 -17.93
N PHE A 354 -3.35 -23.55 -19.19
CA PHE A 354 -3.00 -22.22 -19.71
C PHE A 354 -3.60 -21.07 -18.89
N MET A 355 -4.86 -21.19 -18.47
CA MET A 355 -5.52 -20.17 -17.63
C MET A 355 -4.85 -20.09 -16.25
N ARG A 356 -4.54 -21.23 -15.64
CA ARG A 356 -3.82 -21.26 -14.34
C ARG A 356 -2.44 -20.66 -14.46
N ASP A 357 -1.69 -21.03 -15.50
CA ASP A 357 -0.34 -20.52 -15.75
C ASP A 357 -0.36 -19.00 -16.00
N THR A 358 -1.31 -18.51 -16.79
CA THR A 358 -1.49 -17.06 -17.03
C THR A 358 -1.78 -16.32 -15.73
N PHE A 359 -2.70 -16.84 -14.91
CA PHE A 359 -3.01 -16.23 -13.62
C PHE A 359 -1.79 -16.25 -12.68
N ASN A 360 -1.13 -17.40 -12.55
CA ASN A 360 0.06 -17.56 -11.71
C ASN A 360 1.19 -16.61 -12.11
N ASN A 361 1.50 -16.54 -13.41
CA ASN A 361 2.56 -15.64 -13.91
C ASN A 361 2.28 -14.18 -13.57
N ASN A 362 1.02 -13.74 -13.69
CA ASN A 362 0.64 -12.38 -13.30
C ASN A 362 0.72 -12.15 -11.78
N CYS A 363 0.33 -13.13 -10.96
CA CYS A 363 0.48 -13.04 -9.50
C CYS A 363 1.95 -12.98 -9.08
N VAL A 364 2.79 -13.83 -9.68
CA VAL A 364 4.25 -13.84 -9.47
C VAL A 364 4.84 -12.50 -9.83
N TYR A 365 4.55 -12.00 -11.04
CA TYR A 365 5.02 -10.69 -11.48
C TYR A 365 4.60 -9.57 -10.52
N THR A 366 3.34 -9.56 -10.07
CA THR A 366 2.83 -8.55 -9.14
C THR A 366 3.58 -8.60 -7.80
N PHE A 367 3.78 -9.79 -7.22
CA PHE A 367 4.53 -9.90 -5.97
C PHE A 367 6.00 -9.50 -6.12
N ASP A 368 6.68 -9.98 -7.17
CA ASP A 368 8.11 -9.70 -7.39
C ASP A 368 8.36 -8.21 -7.68
N ALA A 369 7.46 -7.56 -8.44
CA ALA A 369 7.51 -6.13 -8.70
C ALA A 369 7.28 -5.30 -7.41
N PHE A 370 6.29 -5.69 -6.59
CA PHE A 370 6.06 -5.02 -5.31
C PHE A 370 7.20 -5.22 -4.32
N ALA A 371 7.76 -6.42 -4.24
CA ALA A 371 8.92 -6.67 -3.39
C ALA A 371 10.12 -5.80 -3.80
N SER A 372 10.36 -5.67 -5.10
CA SER A 372 11.39 -4.78 -5.64
C SER A 372 11.11 -3.30 -5.34
N PHE A 373 9.84 -2.89 -5.44
CA PHE A 373 9.41 -1.52 -5.15
C PHE A 373 9.59 -1.16 -3.67
N VAL A 374 9.17 -2.03 -2.75
CA VAL A 374 9.42 -1.84 -1.31
C VAL A 374 10.92 -1.81 -1.01
N ALA A 375 11.69 -2.69 -1.66
CA ALA A 375 13.14 -2.76 -1.48
C ALA A 375 13.88 -1.47 -1.89
N MET A 376 13.29 -0.63 -2.76
CA MET A 376 13.90 0.66 -3.11
C MET A 376 14.06 1.60 -1.92
N HIS A 377 13.14 1.58 -0.96
CA HIS A 377 13.22 2.40 0.25
C HIS A 377 14.44 2.07 1.10
N TYR A 378 14.95 0.85 0.99
CA TYR A 378 16.16 0.39 1.67
C TYR A 378 17.41 0.54 0.81
N SER A 379 17.30 0.26 -0.48
CA SER A 379 18.44 0.32 -1.40
C SER A 379 18.94 1.73 -1.69
N LEU A 380 18.07 2.74 -1.55
CA LEU A 380 18.38 4.16 -1.78
C LEU A 380 18.71 4.93 -0.49
N THR A 381 18.57 4.30 0.68
CA THR A 381 18.89 4.95 1.94
C THR A 381 20.36 5.33 2.05
N GLN A 382 20.63 6.47 2.65
CA GLN A 382 21.98 6.89 3.07
C GLN A 382 22.16 6.83 4.59
N ARG A 383 21.25 6.14 5.28
CA ARG A 383 21.35 5.93 6.73
C ARG A 383 22.44 4.91 7.05
N ASP A 384 23.27 5.25 8.00
CA ASP A 384 24.33 4.40 8.57
C ASP A 384 24.37 4.47 10.11
N ASP A 385 23.33 5.06 10.70
CA ASP A 385 23.24 5.38 12.13
C ASP A 385 22.91 4.17 13.01
N SER A 386 22.65 3.00 12.43
CA SER A 386 22.45 1.75 13.18
C SER A 386 23.01 0.53 12.45
N PRO A 387 23.20 -0.61 13.16
CA PRO A 387 23.59 -1.87 12.52
C PRO A 387 22.59 -2.35 11.45
N TYR A 388 21.30 -2.10 11.65
CA TYR A 388 20.26 -2.42 10.69
C TYR A 388 20.43 -1.61 9.39
N TRP A 389 20.50 -0.29 9.50
CA TRP A 389 20.63 0.59 8.32
C TRP A 389 21.94 0.36 7.57
N LYS A 390 23.05 0.13 8.29
CA LYS A 390 24.33 -0.30 7.67
C LYS A 390 24.21 -1.62 6.93
N HIS A 391 23.44 -2.58 7.45
CA HIS A 391 23.22 -3.86 6.80
C HIS A 391 22.37 -3.70 5.54
N VAL A 392 21.18 -3.07 5.66
CA VAL A 392 20.25 -2.97 4.52
C VAL A 392 20.82 -2.15 3.37
N SER A 393 21.60 -1.11 3.62
CA SER A 393 22.25 -0.31 2.58
C SER A 393 23.32 -1.08 1.78
N GLN A 394 23.79 -2.24 2.26
CA GLN A 394 24.78 -3.07 1.60
C GLN A 394 24.21 -4.28 0.86
N ILE A 395 22.90 -4.54 0.97
CA ILE A 395 22.25 -5.66 0.31
C ILE A 395 22.20 -5.41 -1.22
N LYS A 396 22.38 -6.46 -2.01
CA LYS A 396 22.11 -6.43 -3.44
C LYS A 396 20.61 -6.61 -3.68
N TYR A 397 19.91 -5.55 -4.02
CA TYR A 397 18.47 -5.55 -4.24
C TYR A 397 18.07 -5.83 -5.70
N PRO A 398 16.97 -6.56 -5.93
CA PRO A 398 16.37 -6.66 -7.27
C PRO A 398 15.96 -5.29 -7.84
N SER A 399 15.59 -4.33 -6.98
CA SER A 399 15.28 -2.95 -7.34
C SER A 399 16.43 -2.21 -8.04
N HIS A 400 17.68 -2.65 -7.87
CA HIS A 400 18.81 -2.07 -8.62
C HIS A 400 18.60 -2.19 -10.13
N HIS A 401 18.01 -3.28 -10.60
CA HIS A 401 17.65 -3.42 -12.01
C HIS A 401 16.56 -2.43 -12.44
N MET A 402 15.57 -2.17 -11.60
CA MET A 402 14.53 -1.17 -11.87
C MET A 402 15.13 0.24 -11.96
N ILE A 403 16.03 0.58 -11.04
CA ILE A 403 16.74 1.86 -11.04
C ILE A 403 17.60 1.99 -12.30
N GLN A 404 18.35 0.95 -12.65
CA GLN A 404 19.18 0.94 -13.87
C GLN A 404 18.32 1.09 -15.13
N THR A 405 17.17 0.43 -15.21
CA THR A 405 16.24 0.55 -16.31
C THR A 405 15.67 1.97 -16.37
N ALA A 406 15.28 2.55 -15.26
CA ALA A 406 14.85 3.95 -15.20
C ALA A 406 15.94 4.89 -15.65
N GLN A 407 17.21 4.60 -15.30
CA GLN A 407 18.37 5.34 -15.78
C GLN A 407 18.53 5.30 -17.30
N ILE A 408 18.55 4.13 -17.87
CA ILE A 408 18.70 3.94 -19.33
C ILE A 408 17.58 4.68 -20.06
N ASN A 409 16.37 4.54 -19.57
CA ASN A 409 15.21 5.18 -20.18
C ASN A 409 15.27 6.71 -20.10
N PHE A 410 15.77 7.24 -18.99
CA PHE A 410 16.01 8.68 -18.85
C PHE A 410 17.03 9.19 -19.90
N MET A 411 18.09 8.40 -20.17
CA MET A 411 19.09 8.76 -21.20
C MET A 411 18.56 8.68 -22.63
N GLU A 412 17.74 7.69 -22.94
CA GLU A 412 17.26 7.48 -24.30
C GLU A 412 16.12 8.42 -24.69
N GLU A 413 15.43 9.02 -23.71
CA GLU A 413 14.13 9.64 -23.89
C GLU A 413 14.00 11.07 -23.37
N SER A 414 15.10 11.79 -23.13
CA SER A 414 15.02 13.24 -22.84
C SER A 414 14.20 14.02 -23.90
N SER A 415 14.00 13.43 -25.07
CA SER A 415 13.14 13.96 -26.14
C SER A 415 11.75 13.33 -26.27
N ASN A 416 11.41 12.25 -25.57
CA ASN A 416 10.18 11.47 -25.81
C ASN A 416 9.49 10.92 -24.55
N PHE A 417 9.74 11.47 -23.38
CA PHE A 417 9.27 10.97 -22.08
C PHE A 417 7.73 10.79 -21.94
N GLY A 418 6.96 11.47 -22.76
CA GLY A 418 5.50 11.43 -22.68
C GLY A 418 4.82 10.29 -23.45
N GLN A 419 5.51 9.55 -24.33
CA GLN A 419 4.81 8.65 -25.26
C GLN A 419 5.06 7.15 -25.08
N LYS A 420 6.13 6.71 -24.45
CA LYS A 420 6.48 5.27 -24.38
C LYS A 420 6.16 4.58 -23.06
N TYR A 421 6.03 5.30 -21.96
CA TYR A 421 5.63 4.71 -20.67
C TYR A 421 4.12 4.65 -20.53
N GLN A 422 3.48 3.81 -21.32
CA GLN A 422 2.12 3.40 -21.04
C GLN A 422 2.10 2.61 -19.72
N TRP A 423 1.96 3.38 -18.60
CA TRP A 423 1.26 3.00 -17.40
C TRP A 423 1.60 1.65 -16.75
N HIS A 424 2.71 1.56 -16.08
CA HIS A 424 2.77 0.73 -14.88
C HIS A 424 2.66 1.66 -13.67
N PRO A 425 1.68 1.49 -12.76
CA PRO A 425 1.51 2.37 -11.58
C PRO A 425 2.76 2.48 -10.70
N LEU A 426 3.67 1.52 -10.79
CA LEU A 426 4.93 1.53 -10.06
C LEU A 426 5.94 2.56 -10.60
N TYR A 427 5.84 2.98 -11.86
CA TYR A 427 6.81 3.95 -12.41
C TYR A 427 6.60 5.37 -11.88
N GLU A 428 5.36 5.79 -11.64
CA GLU A 428 5.09 7.11 -11.05
C GLU A 428 5.62 7.18 -9.61
N GLY A 429 5.38 6.12 -8.81
CA GLY A 429 5.93 5.99 -7.47
C GLY A 429 7.46 5.95 -7.45
N LEU A 430 8.07 5.36 -8.49
CA LEU A 430 9.52 5.28 -8.63
C LEU A 430 10.18 6.66 -8.54
N TRP A 431 9.70 7.64 -9.31
CA TRP A 431 10.24 9.00 -9.32
C TRP A 431 10.09 9.68 -7.96
N CYS A 432 8.94 9.54 -7.32
CA CYS A 432 8.70 10.11 -5.99
C CYS A 432 9.64 9.52 -4.93
N ILE A 433 9.87 8.20 -4.95
CA ILE A 433 10.78 7.53 -4.03
C ILE A 433 12.23 7.96 -4.29
N MET A 434 12.65 8.02 -5.56
CA MET A 434 14.00 8.44 -5.94
C MET A 434 14.26 9.89 -5.50
N ALA A 435 13.33 10.80 -5.77
CA ALA A 435 13.44 12.19 -5.34
C ALA A 435 13.46 12.30 -3.81
N GLY A 436 12.57 11.57 -3.12
CA GLY A 436 12.51 11.54 -1.65
C GLY A 436 13.79 11.03 -0.99
N HIS A 437 14.51 10.13 -1.65
CA HIS A 437 15.84 9.69 -1.24
C HIS A 437 16.97 10.60 -1.72
N ASN A 438 16.66 11.76 -2.26
CA ASN A 438 17.64 12.70 -2.82
C ASN A 438 18.59 12.01 -3.84
N TRP A 439 18.07 10.98 -4.52
CA TRP A 439 18.81 10.28 -5.53
C TRP A 439 18.67 11.03 -6.84
N THR A 440 19.79 11.46 -7.38
CA THR A 440 19.84 12.16 -8.67
C THR A 440 20.31 11.16 -9.72
N PRO A 441 19.45 10.80 -10.68
CA PRO A 441 19.87 9.93 -11.76
C PRO A 441 20.95 10.62 -12.56
N PHE A 442 22.03 9.92 -12.86
CA PHE A 442 23.04 10.37 -13.81
C PHE A 442 23.65 11.74 -13.55
N ASN A 443 24.20 11.94 -12.37
CA ASN A 443 24.96 13.18 -12.10
C ASN A 443 25.90 13.52 -13.24
N SER A 444 26.61 12.54 -13.84
CA SER A 444 27.50 12.75 -14.97
C SER A 444 26.79 13.12 -16.27
N VAL A 445 25.56 12.62 -16.51
CA VAL A 445 24.79 12.99 -17.71
C VAL A 445 24.18 14.37 -17.52
N ILE A 446 23.58 14.65 -16.36
CA ILE A 446 23.06 15.97 -16.04
C ILE A 446 24.17 17.01 -16.13
N GLU A 447 25.35 16.74 -15.57
CA GLU A 447 26.52 17.60 -15.69
C GLU A 447 26.95 17.81 -17.15
N SER A 448 26.96 16.73 -17.94
CA SER A 448 27.31 16.82 -19.36
C SER A 448 26.31 17.67 -20.17
N GLU A 449 25.01 17.48 -19.91
CA GLU A 449 23.94 18.24 -20.52
C GLU A 449 24.01 19.73 -20.12
N ILE A 450 24.14 20.02 -18.82
CA ILE A 450 24.30 21.38 -18.32
C ILE A 450 25.57 22.03 -18.91
N ASN A 451 26.67 21.29 -19.02
CA ASN A 451 27.91 21.78 -19.60
C ASN A 451 27.80 21.97 -21.14
N PHE A 452 27.02 21.11 -21.82
CA PHE A 452 26.82 21.21 -23.27
C PHE A 452 25.91 22.37 -23.67
N PHE A 453 24.75 22.50 -22.99
CA PHE A 453 23.79 23.57 -23.28
C PHE A 453 24.13 24.87 -22.55
N GLY A 454 25.01 24.83 -21.55
CA GLY A 454 25.43 25.95 -20.73
C GLY A 454 24.47 26.31 -19.61
N PRO A 455 24.95 27.02 -18.57
CA PRO A 455 24.13 27.43 -17.42
C PRO A 455 23.04 28.45 -17.76
N THR A 456 23.02 28.91 -19.02
CA THR A 456 22.07 29.89 -19.53
C THR A 456 21.01 29.28 -20.45
N ASP A 457 20.87 27.91 -20.47
CA ASP A 457 19.78 27.29 -21.21
C ASP A 457 18.45 27.87 -20.74
N PRO A 458 17.62 28.43 -21.63
CA PRO A 458 16.32 28.95 -21.28
C PRO A 458 15.42 27.94 -20.56
N MET A 459 15.52 26.64 -20.87
CA MET A 459 14.78 25.57 -20.19
C MET A 459 15.19 25.43 -18.73
N LEU A 460 16.46 25.67 -18.37
CA LEU A 460 16.93 25.56 -16.98
C LEU A 460 16.82 26.90 -16.24
N THR A 461 17.00 28.02 -16.91
CA THR A 461 17.02 29.35 -16.26
C THR A 461 15.65 29.95 -16.05
N THR A 462 14.65 29.54 -16.85
CA THR A 462 13.28 30.07 -16.78
C THR A 462 12.29 29.18 -15.99
N LEU A 463 12.71 27.98 -15.61
CA LEU A 463 11.85 27.09 -14.82
C LEU A 463 11.68 27.64 -13.41
N GLU A 464 10.46 28.01 -13.08
CA GLU A 464 10.00 28.30 -11.72
C GLU A 464 9.26 27.08 -11.16
N ARG A 465 9.30 26.90 -9.84
CA ARG A 465 8.47 25.85 -9.22
C ARG A 465 7.00 26.14 -9.50
N PRO A 466 6.24 25.13 -9.97
CA PRO A 466 4.83 25.33 -10.25
C PRO A 466 4.05 25.66 -8.97
N VAL A 467 3.21 26.67 -9.06
CA VAL A 467 2.26 27.04 -8.00
C VAL A 467 0.91 26.42 -8.36
N TRP A 468 0.23 25.86 -7.38
CA TRP A 468 -1.13 25.36 -7.57
C TRP A 468 -2.09 26.56 -7.66
N ASP A 469 -2.88 26.62 -8.73
CA ASP A 469 -3.97 27.59 -8.94
C ASP A 469 -5.27 27.23 -8.21
N VAL A 470 -5.15 26.38 -7.21
CA VAL A 470 -6.24 25.89 -6.37
C VAL A 470 -6.06 26.45 -4.96
N ASP A 471 -7.12 26.98 -4.37
CA ASP A 471 -7.10 27.55 -3.02
C ASP A 471 -7.07 26.43 -1.95
N ILE A 472 -5.88 25.89 -1.73
CA ILE A 472 -5.65 24.78 -0.80
C ILE A 472 -5.90 25.21 0.66
N ASP A 473 -5.58 26.45 1.01
CA ASP A 473 -5.70 26.93 2.40
C ASP A 473 -7.16 26.94 2.87
N ASN A 474 -8.10 27.20 1.97
CA ASN A 474 -9.54 27.15 2.25
C ASN A 474 -10.17 25.75 2.11
N MET A 475 -9.41 24.71 1.72
CA MET A 475 -9.91 23.33 1.77
C MET A 475 -10.10 22.89 3.23
N PRO A 476 -11.09 22.03 3.52
CA PRO A 476 -11.30 21.51 4.86
C PRO A 476 -10.15 20.59 5.29
N THR A 477 -9.92 20.49 6.60
CA THR A 477 -9.19 19.33 7.13
C THR A 477 -10.02 18.06 6.91
N PRO A 478 -9.39 16.86 6.91
CA PRO A 478 -10.16 15.62 6.82
C PRO A 478 -11.26 15.52 7.89
N TYR A 479 -10.95 15.88 9.14
CA TYR A 479 -11.91 15.79 10.23
C TYR A 479 -13.11 16.73 10.05
N GLU A 480 -12.87 17.97 9.60
CA GLU A 480 -13.96 18.91 9.28
C GLU A 480 -14.87 18.40 8.17
N TYR A 481 -14.28 17.81 7.13
CA TYR A 481 -15.03 17.21 6.03
C TYR A 481 -15.90 16.05 6.52
N TYR A 482 -15.32 15.11 7.28
CA TYR A 482 -16.05 13.92 7.75
C TYR A 482 -17.22 14.28 8.66
N LYS A 483 -17.06 15.24 9.56
CA LYS A 483 -18.16 15.72 10.44
C LYS A 483 -19.34 16.30 9.67
N ARG A 484 -19.10 16.85 8.50
CA ARG A 484 -20.15 17.48 7.67
C ARG A 484 -20.79 16.52 6.66
N THR A 485 -20.17 15.36 6.44
CA THR A 485 -20.55 14.42 5.38
C THR A 485 -20.77 13.01 5.91
N ILE A 486 -19.74 12.17 5.90
CA ILE A 486 -19.84 10.72 6.17
C ILE A 486 -20.24 10.43 7.62
N TYR A 487 -19.77 11.23 8.56
CA TYR A 487 -20.04 11.09 10.01
C TYR A 487 -20.99 12.17 10.53
N ALA A 488 -21.71 12.84 9.66
CA ALA A 488 -22.81 13.70 10.06
C ALA A 488 -23.88 12.89 10.80
N ASP A 489 -24.50 13.50 11.83
CA ASP A 489 -25.55 12.89 12.67
C ASP A 489 -26.83 12.58 11.88
#